data_2664ae4962b57ac0d4495923f10ac6bc
#
_entry.id   2664ae4962b57ac0d4495923f10ac6bc
#
_cell.length_a   1.000
_cell.length_b   1.000
_cell.length_c   1.000
_cell.angle_alpha   90.00
_cell.angle_beta   90.00
_cell.angle_gamma   90.00
#
_symmetry.space_group_name_H-M   'P 1'
#
loop_
_entity.id
_entity.type
_entity.pdbx_description
1 polymer ?
#
loop_
_entity_poly.entity_id
_entity_poly.type
_entity_poly.pdbx_seq_one_letter_code
_entity_poly.pdbx_strand_id
1 'polypeptide(L)'
;FNFTNEQLELAVEYAHERNVNIYVTVNNIISDAEMSGLYDYLKYLQDIKVDAIIVHDLGVISLVNEMQLDIPMHASTMMNVHSVEMATELKELGVSRIITSRDIALYQVQEIGEKAGIETEYFVHGDMCVSQSGQCHSSGVIFGKSANRGECMKPCRWKYSIVESKSGEEIGDLPDGYLLAMKDMCMFQHIPELIQAGVSSFKIEGRMRHEDFLRSIVTLYRKAIDDYLRSPFTYWHKIEDFEKMYKERVRDFTTSVAFSHATSNVFDYTGNKEPLFLSRGAVEKNLTPEDLNKNMFETDNGNSNNKKFLAVKVSTINAVEKALNAGADYVYLGAEVSPVRGEGWTKEHLHDAVKMAHDMGRKIAYGTPRICTSRELSEIEWLFDIGSRVGVDGILVHNLGALHCAKQFDLDIFADFSFNILNTDSIKMLEKLGVKRVTSSIESSFNDMYKLARHSTIPVESIVHGSLPSMLLEHCLPAMLVTKTNAKSGCRLPCRYINYALKDEKGEVRTIEVDQYCRNHIMFASDLCVLPYLNSFLMTDVEMFRIEAQYYEDDLVETVVNQYRKRMDSLMENPTVFCPLPESEWNNLVEKSPKGLSLCAYSQNVTHSRSTLEVMKKATQAN
;
A
#
# COMPACT_ATOMS: atom_id res chain seq x y z
N PHE A 1 10.55 -12.50 17.89
CA PHE A 1 10.84 -13.69 17.08
C PHE A 1 11.94 -13.42 16.03
N ASN A 2 13.00 -12.69 16.42
CA ASN A 2 14.17 -12.50 15.56
C ASN A 2 15.33 -13.30 16.12
N PHE A 3 16.21 -13.77 15.25
CA PHE A 3 17.49 -14.36 15.61
C PHE A 3 18.41 -13.28 16.20
N THR A 4 19.25 -13.63 17.18
CA THR A 4 20.45 -12.85 17.48
C THR A 4 21.49 -13.11 16.39
N ASN A 5 22.56 -12.31 16.32
CA ASN A 5 23.62 -12.52 15.35
C ASN A 5 24.24 -13.92 15.49
N GLU A 6 24.56 -14.34 16.71
CA GLU A 6 25.13 -15.67 16.98
C GLU A 6 24.17 -16.80 16.57
N GLN A 7 22.86 -16.62 16.81
CA GLN A 7 21.84 -17.59 16.37
C GLN A 7 21.73 -17.64 14.85
N LEU A 8 21.88 -16.51 14.16
CA LEU A 8 21.80 -16.45 12.71
C LEU A 8 23.04 -17.14 12.08
N GLU A 9 24.24 -16.87 12.59
CA GLU A 9 25.47 -17.56 12.18
C GLU A 9 25.34 -19.08 12.31
N LEU A 10 24.95 -19.56 13.49
CA LEU A 10 24.70 -20.97 13.74
C LEU A 10 23.64 -21.56 12.81
N ALA A 11 22.58 -20.78 12.49
CA ALA A 11 21.54 -21.24 11.57
C ALA A 11 22.06 -21.37 10.14
N VAL A 12 22.90 -20.43 9.67
CA VAL A 12 23.53 -20.49 8.35
C VAL A 12 24.46 -21.70 8.27
N GLU A 13 25.36 -21.89 9.22
CA GLU A 13 26.26 -23.06 9.28
C GLU A 13 25.48 -24.38 9.26
N TYR A 14 24.48 -24.50 10.15
CA TYR A 14 23.64 -25.70 10.26
C TYR A 14 22.89 -26.02 8.95
N ALA A 15 22.38 -25.01 8.26
CA ALA A 15 21.68 -25.18 7.00
C ALA A 15 22.64 -25.58 5.86
N HIS A 16 23.78 -24.91 5.76
CA HIS A 16 24.80 -25.17 4.71
C HIS A 16 25.38 -26.58 4.83
N GLU A 17 25.64 -27.09 6.03
CA GLU A 17 26.04 -28.49 6.23
C GLU A 17 25.04 -29.51 5.66
N ARG A 18 23.78 -29.07 5.41
CA ARG A 18 22.67 -29.90 4.89
C ARG A 18 22.25 -29.52 3.48
N ASN A 19 23.03 -28.68 2.79
CA ASN A 19 22.72 -28.12 1.47
C ASN A 19 21.36 -27.42 1.43
N VAL A 20 21.03 -26.65 2.47
CA VAL A 20 19.81 -25.82 2.57
C VAL A 20 20.22 -24.36 2.57
N ASN A 21 19.60 -23.56 1.71
CA ASN A 21 19.83 -22.14 1.61
C ASN A 21 19.10 -21.37 2.73
N ILE A 22 19.69 -20.27 3.20
CA ILE A 22 19.11 -19.33 4.15
C ILE A 22 18.86 -17.98 3.49
N TYR A 23 17.61 -17.55 3.48
CA TYR A 23 17.21 -16.22 3.00
C TYR A 23 16.78 -15.34 4.18
N VAL A 24 17.42 -14.20 4.33
CA VAL A 24 17.14 -13.27 5.44
C VAL A 24 16.19 -12.16 4.99
N THR A 25 15.12 -11.95 5.76
CA THR A 25 14.16 -10.88 5.47
C THR A 25 14.69 -9.52 5.90
N VAL A 26 14.90 -8.62 4.94
CA VAL A 26 15.20 -7.18 5.09
C VAL A 26 14.05 -6.41 4.41
N ASN A 27 12.82 -6.78 4.76
CA ASN A 27 11.62 -6.40 4.03
C ASN A 27 10.68 -5.47 4.80
N ASN A 28 11.18 -4.77 5.78
CA ASN A 28 10.53 -3.63 6.38
C ASN A 28 10.80 -2.37 5.53
N ILE A 29 9.90 -1.39 5.58
CA ILE A 29 10.21 -0.04 5.12
C ILE A 29 11.14 0.59 6.16
N ILE A 30 12.21 1.19 5.72
CA ILE A 30 13.29 1.73 6.54
C ILE A 30 13.16 3.26 6.59
N SER A 31 13.35 3.87 7.75
CA SER A 31 13.45 5.32 7.89
C SER A 31 14.90 5.80 7.75
N ASP A 32 15.11 7.08 7.42
CA ASP A 32 16.46 7.68 7.35
C ASP A 32 17.29 7.46 8.64
N ALA A 33 16.62 7.46 9.80
CA ALA A 33 17.28 7.23 11.08
C ALA A 33 17.85 5.80 11.24
N GLU A 34 17.33 4.83 10.47
CA GLU A 34 17.74 3.43 10.52
C GLU A 34 18.76 3.06 9.43
N MET A 35 18.90 3.90 8.38
CA MET A 35 19.76 3.60 7.23
C MET A 35 21.23 3.36 7.59
N SER A 36 21.79 4.10 8.55
CA SER A 36 23.18 3.90 8.99
C SER A 36 23.42 2.53 9.61
N GLY A 37 22.49 2.05 10.43
CA GLY A 37 22.54 0.70 11.00
C GLY A 37 22.32 -0.41 9.97
N LEU A 38 21.58 -0.11 8.92
CA LEU A 38 21.32 -1.05 7.83
C LEU A 38 22.59 -1.33 7.02
N TYR A 39 23.45 -0.33 6.78
CA TYR A 39 24.73 -0.51 6.11
C TYR A 39 25.58 -1.60 6.77
N ASP A 40 25.79 -1.50 8.10
CA ASP A 40 26.57 -2.47 8.85
C ASP A 40 25.92 -3.86 8.86
N TYR A 41 24.59 -3.89 8.95
CA TYR A 41 23.83 -5.15 8.93
C TYR A 41 23.92 -5.87 7.58
N LEU A 42 23.82 -5.16 6.45
CA LEU A 42 23.95 -5.77 5.12
C LEU A 42 25.36 -6.35 4.92
N LYS A 43 26.41 -5.63 5.36
CA LYS A 43 27.77 -6.13 5.32
C LYS A 43 27.94 -7.38 6.17
N TYR A 44 27.39 -7.38 7.39
CA TYR A 44 27.38 -8.55 8.25
C TYR A 44 26.70 -9.76 7.57
N LEU A 45 25.53 -9.57 6.92
CA LEU A 45 24.86 -10.66 6.21
C LEU A 45 25.71 -11.25 5.07
N GLN A 46 26.47 -10.41 4.36
CA GLN A 46 27.43 -10.88 3.36
C GLN A 46 28.57 -11.70 4.00
N ASP A 47 29.12 -11.21 5.12
CA ASP A 47 30.27 -11.84 5.78
C ASP A 47 29.91 -13.24 6.31
N ILE A 48 28.69 -13.44 6.84
CA ILE A 48 28.18 -14.74 7.27
C ILE A 48 27.64 -15.61 6.12
N LYS A 49 27.68 -15.10 4.87
CA LYS A 49 27.34 -15.81 3.63
C LYS A 49 25.89 -16.30 3.58
N VAL A 50 24.92 -15.43 3.90
CA VAL A 50 23.51 -15.74 3.61
C VAL A 50 23.32 -15.90 2.10
N ASP A 51 22.44 -16.81 1.66
CA ASP A 51 22.26 -17.12 0.25
C ASP A 51 21.43 -16.06 -0.50
N ALA A 52 20.61 -15.28 0.20
CA ALA A 52 19.92 -14.12 -0.34
C ALA A 52 19.29 -13.27 0.78
N ILE A 53 18.94 -12.03 0.43
CA ILE A 53 18.07 -11.18 1.24
C ILE A 53 16.73 -10.96 0.53
N ILE A 54 15.65 -10.89 1.33
CA ILE A 54 14.32 -10.60 0.83
C ILE A 54 14.03 -9.13 1.11
N VAL A 55 13.86 -8.31 0.07
CA VAL A 55 13.80 -6.85 0.15
C VAL A 55 12.41 -6.30 -0.19
N HIS A 56 12.04 -5.15 0.40
CA HIS A 56 10.81 -4.42 0.10
C HIS A 56 11.11 -2.96 -0.23
N ASP A 57 12.01 -2.33 0.51
CA ASP A 57 12.32 -0.91 0.41
C ASP A 57 13.29 -0.65 -0.76
N LEU A 58 12.97 0.33 -1.61
CA LEU A 58 13.85 0.72 -2.72
C LEU A 58 15.20 1.27 -2.25
N GLY A 59 15.24 1.89 -1.05
CA GLY A 59 16.49 2.33 -0.43
C GLY A 59 17.40 1.18 -0.06
N VAL A 60 16.86 0.02 0.33
CA VAL A 60 17.67 -1.20 0.55
C VAL A 60 18.30 -1.68 -0.75
N ILE A 61 17.53 -1.71 -1.84
CA ILE A 61 18.04 -2.09 -3.18
C ILE A 61 19.12 -1.09 -3.62
N SER A 62 18.87 0.23 -3.42
CA SER A 62 19.85 1.27 -3.72
C SER A 62 21.15 1.04 -2.97
N LEU A 63 21.06 0.79 -1.67
CA LEU A 63 22.22 0.62 -0.79
C LEU A 63 23.04 -0.63 -1.15
N VAL A 64 22.38 -1.78 -1.42
CA VAL A 64 23.07 -3.01 -1.87
C VAL A 64 23.86 -2.77 -3.15
N ASN A 65 23.26 -2.05 -4.13
CA ASN A 65 23.89 -1.73 -5.39
C ASN A 65 25.06 -0.73 -5.23
N GLU A 66 24.90 0.30 -4.39
CA GLU A 66 25.95 1.29 -4.12
C GLU A 66 27.14 0.69 -3.36
N MET A 67 26.89 -0.22 -2.44
CA MET A 67 27.93 -0.97 -1.72
C MET A 67 28.56 -2.07 -2.56
N GLN A 68 28.01 -2.39 -3.73
CA GLN A 68 28.44 -3.50 -4.59
C GLN A 68 28.50 -4.85 -3.84
N LEU A 69 27.50 -5.11 -2.98
CA LEU A 69 27.44 -6.36 -2.23
C LEU A 69 27.07 -7.52 -3.15
N ASP A 70 27.76 -8.64 -2.98
CA ASP A 70 27.50 -9.88 -3.69
C ASP A 70 26.49 -10.75 -2.93
N ILE A 71 25.31 -10.17 -2.66
CA ILE A 71 24.19 -10.86 -2.02
C ILE A 71 23.00 -10.84 -2.98
N PRO A 72 22.48 -12.00 -3.41
CA PRO A 72 21.27 -12.05 -4.22
C PRO A 72 20.07 -11.38 -3.52
N MET A 73 19.30 -10.58 -4.27
CA MET A 73 18.10 -9.92 -3.79
C MET A 73 16.85 -10.62 -4.31
N HIS A 74 15.91 -10.94 -3.42
CA HIS A 74 14.58 -11.43 -3.75
C HIS A 74 13.55 -10.34 -3.39
N ALA A 75 12.71 -9.94 -4.35
CA ALA A 75 11.63 -9.01 -4.08
C ALA A 75 10.59 -9.65 -3.15
N SER A 76 10.35 -9.01 -2.01
CA SER A 76 9.32 -9.46 -1.06
C SER A 76 7.93 -9.38 -1.68
N THR A 77 7.01 -10.23 -1.21
CA THR A 77 5.58 -10.05 -1.50
C THR A 77 5.07 -8.67 -1.10
N MET A 78 5.73 -8.00 -0.15
CA MET A 78 5.40 -6.64 0.26
C MET A 78 5.64 -5.59 -0.83
N MET A 79 6.46 -5.86 -1.85
CA MET A 79 6.58 -5.05 -3.06
C MET A 79 5.37 -5.21 -3.99
N ASN A 80 4.52 -6.19 -3.70
CA ASN A 80 3.26 -6.43 -4.40
C ASN A 80 3.42 -6.58 -5.92
N VAL A 81 4.38 -7.38 -6.36
CA VAL A 81 4.65 -7.56 -7.79
C VAL A 81 3.51 -8.34 -8.44
N HIS A 82 2.80 -7.69 -9.36
CA HIS A 82 1.59 -8.19 -9.99
C HIS A 82 1.55 -8.00 -11.53
N SER A 83 2.67 -7.55 -12.11
CA SER A 83 2.80 -7.37 -13.55
C SER A 83 4.20 -7.71 -14.06
N VAL A 84 4.30 -8.00 -15.35
CA VAL A 84 5.56 -8.28 -16.07
C VAL A 84 6.45 -7.04 -16.02
N GLU A 85 5.88 -5.86 -16.20
CA GLU A 85 6.56 -4.57 -16.24
C GLU A 85 7.25 -4.27 -14.89
N MET A 86 6.57 -4.55 -13.76
CA MET A 86 7.18 -4.44 -12.43
C MET A 86 8.36 -5.41 -12.26
N ALA A 87 8.17 -6.66 -12.69
CA ALA A 87 9.20 -7.68 -12.58
C ALA A 87 10.42 -7.35 -13.45
N THR A 88 10.19 -6.79 -14.63
CA THR A 88 11.25 -6.31 -15.54
C THR A 88 12.05 -5.19 -14.89
N GLU A 89 11.40 -4.18 -14.35
CA GLU A 89 12.06 -3.06 -13.67
C GLU A 89 12.89 -3.55 -12.46
N LEU A 90 12.34 -4.45 -11.64
CA LEU A 90 13.06 -5.02 -10.51
C LEU A 90 14.27 -5.86 -10.91
N LYS A 91 14.15 -6.62 -12.02
CA LYS A 91 15.28 -7.36 -12.57
C LYS A 91 16.42 -6.43 -13.04
N GLU A 92 16.08 -5.30 -13.67
CA GLU A 92 17.06 -4.27 -14.06
C GLU A 92 17.74 -3.64 -12.84
N LEU A 93 17.06 -3.58 -11.70
CA LEU A 93 17.62 -3.15 -10.41
C LEU A 93 18.44 -4.22 -9.68
N GLY A 94 18.63 -5.41 -10.27
CA GLY A 94 19.47 -6.47 -9.72
C GLY A 94 18.73 -7.52 -8.88
N VAL A 95 17.39 -7.49 -8.87
CA VAL A 95 16.60 -8.53 -8.21
C VAL A 95 16.63 -9.82 -9.03
N SER A 96 16.88 -10.95 -8.38
CA SER A 96 17.03 -12.27 -9.02
C SER A 96 15.79 -13.16 -8.91
N ARG A 97 14.91 -12.92 -7.94
CA ARG A 97 13.66 -13.67 -7.72
C ARG A 97 12.54 -12.75 -7.25
N ILE A 98 11.33 -13.02 -7.70
CA ILE A 98 10.12 -12.31 -7.28
C ILE A 98 9.24 -13.21 -6.41
N ILE A 99 8.96 -12.81 -5.18
CA ILE A 99 7.86 -13.37 -4.39
C ILE A 99 6.62 -12.59 -4.80
N THR A 100 5.81 -13.19 -5.68
CA THR A 100 4.70 -12.52 -6.33
C THR A 100 3.62 -12.05 -5.34
N SER A 101 2.77 -11.11 -5.79
CA SER A 101 1.54 -10.79 -5.08
C SER A 101 0.72 -12.05 -4.83
N ARG A 102 0.02 -12.10 -3.69
CA ARG A 102 -0.91 -13.20 -3.37
C ARG A 102 -2.27 -13.06 -4.04
N ASP A 103 -2.51 -11.91 -4.65
CA ASP A 103 -3.79 -11.49 -5.21
C ASP A 103 -3.81 -11.60 -6.75
N ILE A 104 -2.88 -12.37 -7.34
CA ILE A 104 -2.83 -12.68 -8.77
C ILE A 104 -3.05 -14.17 -9.04
N ALA A 105 -3.60 -14.48 -10.21
CA ALA A 105 -3.84 -15.85 -10.64
C ALA A 105 -2.54 -16.54 -11.08
N LEU A 106 -2.52 -17.86 -11.02
CA LEU A 106 -1.32 -18.65 -11.33
C LEU A 106 -0.83 -18.45 -12.77
N TYR A 107 -1.73 -18.22 -13.74
CA TYR A 107 -1.32 -17.90 -15.11
C TYR A 107 -0.56 -16.56 -15.21
N GLN A 108 -0.86 -15.57 -14.34
CA GLN A 108 -0.13 -14.31 -14.30
C GLN A 108 1.27 -14.51 -13.70
N VAL A 109 1.41 -15.41 -12.72
CA VAL A 109 2.73 -15.80 -12.17
C VAL A 109 3.59 -16.43 -13.26
N GLN A 110 3.02 -17.33 -14.06
CA GLN A 110 3.69 -17.91 -15.23
C GLN A 110 4.12 -16.82 -16.22
N GLU A 111 3.22 -15.93 -16.57
CA GLU A 111 3.49 -14.82 -17.50
C GLU A 111 4.64 -13.92 -17.02
N ILE A 112 4.66 -13.59 -15.72
CA ILE A 112 5.76 -12.83 -15.09
C ILE A 112 7.08 -13.59 -15.22
N GLY A 113 7.13 -14.86 -14.84
CA GLY A 113 8.34 -15.68 -14.91
C GLY A 113 8.88 -15.81 -16.34
N GLU A 114 8.01 -16.13 -17.29
CA GLU A 114 8.39 -16.34 -18.69
C GLU A 114 8.81 -15.04 -19.40
N LYS A 115 8.00 -13.97 -19.30
CA LYS A 115 8.23 -12.74 -20.06
C LYS A 115 9.31 -11.84 -19.46
N ALA A 116 9.36 -11.70 -18.14
CA ALA A 116 10.46 -10.97 -17.49
C ALA A 116 11.73 -11.82 -17.39
N GLY A 117 11.63 -13.14 -17.58
CA GLY A 117 12.77 -14.06 -17.49
C GLY A 117 13.43 -14.03 -16.11
N ILE A 118 12.64 -14.11 -15.05
CA ILE A 118 13.04 -14.03 -13.65
C ILE A 118 12.42 -15.19 -12.85
N GLU A 119 13.12 -15.68 -11.82
CA GLU A 119 12.56 -16.70 -10.94
C GLU A 119 11.34 -16.19 -10.17
N THR A 120 10.32 -17.04 -10.04
CA THR A 120 9.12 -16.74 -9.27
C THR A 120 8.99 -17.63 -8.04
N GLU A 121 8.60 -17.02 -6.92
CA GLU A 121 8.21 -17.70 -5.69
C GLU A 121 6.74 -17.40 -5.41
N TYR A 122 5.97 -18.44 -5.11
CA TYR A 122 4.53 -18.33 -4.87
C TYR A 122 4.15 -18.92 -3.51
N PHE A 123 3.25 -18.25 -2.78
CA PHE A 123 2.71 -18.79 -1.54
C PHE A 123 1.85 -20.00 -1.82
N VAL A 124 2.11 -21.10 -1.11
CA VAL A 124 1.38 -22.36 -1.28
C VAL A 124 0.65 -22.82 -0.03
N HIS A 125 1.00 -22.28 1.16
CA HIS A 125 0.35 -22.66 2.40
C HIS A 125 0.44 -21.57 3.47
N GLY A 126 -0.63 -21.40 4.26
CA GLY A 126 -0.65 -20.62 5.49
C GLY A 126 -1.49 -19.34 5.46
N ASP A 127 -1.25 -18.46 6.42
CA ASP A 127 -2.07 -17.26 6.70
C ASP A 127 -2.10 -16.29 5.50
N MET A 128 -3.30 -15.79 5.18
CA MET A 128 -3.54 -14.88 4.07
C MET A 128 -3.92 -13.48 4.58
N CYS A 129 -3.39 -12.45 3.92
CA CYS A 129 -3.89 -11.09 4.04
C CYS A 129 -5.06 -10.85 3.09
N VAL A 130 -6.04 -10.05 3.51
CA VAL A 130 -7.14 -9.61 2.66
C VAL A 130 -6.76 -8.40 1.80
N SER A 131 -5.84 -7.59 2.29
CA SER A 131 -5.35 -6.40 1.59
C SER A 131 -4.18 -6.76 0.69
N GLN A 132 -4.09 -6.08 -0.44
CA GLN A 132 -2.90 -6.03 -1.28
C GLN A 132 -1.67 -5.75 -0.41
N SER A 133 -0.62 -6.55 -0.58
CA SER A 133 0.60 -6.44 0.22
C SER A 133 1.26 -5.07 0.02
N GLY A 134 1.79 -4.47 1.09
CA GLY A 134 2.36 -3.12 1.02
C GLY A 134 1.33 -1.98 0.98
N GLN A 135 0.03 -2.28 0.80
CA GLN A 135 -1.05 -1.30 0.65
C GLN A 135 -2.07 -1.35 1.82
N CYS A 136 -1.65 -1.85 2.97
CA CYS A 136 -2.44 -1.82 4.20
C CYS A 136 -1.80 -0.87 5.22
N HIS A 137 -2.44 0.27 5.44
CA HIS A 137 -1.97 1.34 6.32
C HIS A 137 -2.72 1.42 7.66
N SER A 138 -3.72 0.54 7.83
CA SER A 138 -4.62 0.57 9.01
C SER A 138 -3.87 0.53 10.33
N SER A 139 -2.95 -0.42 10.49
CA SER A 139 -2.21 -0.58 11.75
C SER A 139 -1.27 0.60 12.04
N GLY A 140 -0.61 1.13 11.03
CA GLY A 140 0.30 2.28 11.16
C GLY A 140 -0.44 3.53 11.62
N VAL A 141 -1.53 3.87 10.94
CA VAL A 141 -2.29 5.10 11.22
C VAL A 141 -3.10 5.00 12.52
N ILE A 142 -3.76 3.86 12.80
CA ILE A 142 -4.63 3.71 13.98
C ILE A 142 -3.82 3.49 15.27
N PHE A 143 -2.74 2.71 15.20
CA PHE A 143 -2.01 2.25 16.39
C PHE A 143 -0.56 2.74 16.47
N GLY A 144 -0.04 3.43 15.47
CA GLY A 144 1.39 3.73 15.34
C GLY A 144 2.25 2.47 15.12
N LYS A 145 1.65 1.37 14.65
CA LYS A 145 2.32 0.06 14.45
C LYS A 145 2.11 -0.42 13.01
N SER A 146 3.05 -0.09 12.14
CA SER A 146 2.90 -0.35 10.71
C SER A 146 2.97 -1.83 10.35
N ALA A 147 2.00 -2.29 9.54
CA ALA A 147 2.05 -3.59 8.90
C ALA A 147 3.23 -3.70 7.91
N ASN A 148 3.59 -2.59 7.25
CA ASN A 148 4.72 -2.49 6.34
C ASN A 148 6.07 -2.52 7.05
N ARG A 149 6.06 -2.47 8.39
CA ARG A 149 7.22 -2.58 9.28
C ARG A 149 7.16 -3.80 10.19
N GLY A 150 6.28 -4.78 9.86
CA GLY A 150 6.19 -6.04 10.57
C GLY A 150 5.36 -6.03 11.86
N GLU A 151 4.67 -4.95 12.19
CA GLU A 151 3.92 -4.76 13.44
C GLU A 151 2.39 -4.76 13.28
N CYS A 152 1.87 -5.56 12.35
CA CYS A 152 0.45 -5.62 12.05
C CYS A 152 -0.40 -5.99 13.28
N MET A 153 -1.39 -5.15 13.62
CA MET A 153 -2.40 -5.35 14.66
C MET A 153 -3.65 -6.08 14.16
N LYS A 154 -3.63 -6.57 12.92
CA LYS A 154 -4.68 -7.38 12.28
C LYS A 154 -6.09 -6.77 12.32
N PRO A 155 -6.32 -5.52 11.90
CA PRO A 155 -7.66 -4.93 11.85
C PRO A 155 -8.62 -5.67 10.91
N CYS A 156 -8.11 -6.40 9.91
CA CYS A 156 -8.91 -7.29 9.07
C CYS A 156 -9.53 -8.49 9.83
N ARG A 157 -9.16 -8.69 11.09
CA ARG A 157 -9.71 -9.74 11.97
C ARG A 157 -10.67 -9.18 13.02
N TRP A 158 -11.15 -7.94 12.85
CA TRP A 158 -12.23 -7.39 13.67
C TRP A 158 -13.59 -7.84 13.14
N LYS A 159 -14.61 -7.70 13.97
CA LYS A 159 -15.98 -7.86 13.53
C LYS A 159 -16.48 -6.59 12.84
N TYR A 160 -17.17 -6.79 11.76
CA TYR A 160 -17.79 -5.74 10.97
C TYR A 160 -19.20 -6.12 10.57
N SER A 161 -20.09 -5.12 10.44
CA SER A 161 -21.30 -5.20 9.62
C SER A 161 -21.13 -4.36 8.36
N ILE A 162 -21.84 -4.74 7.28
CA ILE A 162 -21.91 -3.92 6.07
C ILE A 162 -23.13 -3.01 6.14
N VAL A 163 -22.90 -1.71 5.93
CA VAL A 163 -23.93 -0.67 6.08
C VAL A 163 -23.98 0.24 4.85
N GLU A 164 -25.08 0.93 4.65
CA GLU A 164 -25.13 2.11 3.79
C GLU A 164 -24.42 3.26 4.49
N SER A 165 -23.51 3.93 3.79
CA SER A 165 -22.54 4.83 4.41
C SER A 165 -23.14 6.11 5.00
N LYS A 166 -24.27 6.63 4.43
CA LYS A 166 -24.92 7.87 4.88
C LYS A 166 -25.94 7.63 6.00
N SER A 167 -26.75 6.58 5.87
CA SER A 167 -27.79 6.25 6.86
C SER A 167 -27.26 5.43 8.04
N GLY A 168 -26.16 4.67 7.82
CA GLY A 168 -25.66 3.70 8.80
C GLY A 168 -26.54 2.46 8.94
N GLU A 169 -27.56 2.29 8.08
CA GLU A 169 -28.45 1.13 8.09
C GLU A 169 -27.73 -0.11 7.56
N GLU A 170 -27.93 -1.24 8.22
CA GLU A 170 -27.35 -2.52 7.81
C GLU A 170 -27.94 -3.01 6.50
N ILE A 171 -27.08 -3.51 5.61
CA ILE A 171 -27.47 -3.99 4.30
C ILE A 171 -27.46 -5.51 4.27
N GLY A 172 -28.64 -6.09 4.00
CA GLY A 172 -28.81 -7.53 3.84
C GLY A 172 -28.91 -8.31 5.15
N ASP A 173 -29.18 -9.62 5.03
CA ASP A 173 -29.30 -10.56 6.15
C ASP A 173 -27.92 -11.14 6.55
N LEU A 174 -26.88 -10.32 6.56
CA LEU A 174 -25.56 -10.75 6.96
C LEU A 174 -25.41 -10.54 8.47
N PRO A 175 -25.11 -11.59 9.23
CA PRO A 175 -24.77 -11.42 10.64
C PRO A 175 -23.50 -10.59 10.77
N ASP A 176 -23.39 -9.83 11.85
CA ASP A 176 -22.11 -9.29 12.29
C ASP A 176 -21.08 -10.40 12.30
N GLY A 177 -19.95 -10.18 11.67
CA GLY A 177 -18.97 -11.23 11.54
C GLY A 177 -17.58 -10.76 11.11
N TYR A 178 -16.72 -11.70 10.97
CA TYR A 178 -15.34 -11.47 10.57
C TYR A 178 -15.24 -11.34 9.03
N LEU A 179 -15.89 -10.30 8.48
CA LEU A 179 -16.12 -10.13 7.03
C LEU A 179 -14.85 -10.04 6.19
N LEU A 180 -13.72 -9.72 6.80
CA LEU A 180 -12.41 -9.59 6.16
C LEU A 180 -11.44 -10.72 6.53
N ALA A 181 -11.90 -11.72 7.32
CA ALA A 181 -11.04 -12.79 7.80
C ALA A 181 -10.83 -13.87 6.73
N MET A 182 -9.68 -13.86 6.08
CA MET A 182 -9.31 -14.87 5.07
C MET A 182 -9.08 -16.25 5.69
N LYS A 183 -9.45 -17.31 4.97
CA LYS A 183 -9.00 -18.69 5.22
C LYS A 183 -7.51 -18.83 4.93
N ASP A 184 -6.90 -19.92 5.43
CA ASP A 184 -5.50 -20.22 5.12
C ASP A 184 -5.36 -20.72 3.68
N MET A 185 -4.31 -20.30 2.96
CA MET A 185 -4.00 -20.84 1.65
C MET A 185 -3.58 -22.30 1.74
N CYS A 186 -4.01 -23.13 0.79
CA CYS A 186 -3.52 -24.49 0.63
C CYS A 186 -3.55 -24.92 -0.84
N MET A 187 -2.35 -25.06 -1.42
CA MET A 187 -2.16 -25.46 -2.82
C MET A 187 -1.66 -26.92 -2.94
N PHE A 188 -1.79 -27.72 -1.89
CA PHE A 188 -1.26 -29.09 -1.86
C PHE A 188 -1.82 -29.98 -2.97
N GLN A 189 -3.08 -29.81 -3.34
CA GLN A 189 -3.71 -30.59 -4.41
C GLN A 189 -3.31 -30.10 -5.82
N HIS A 190 -2.58 -28.97 -5.91
CA HIS A 190 -2.25 -28.24 -7.14
C HIS A 190 -0.74 -28.18 -7.40
N ILE A 191 0.03 -29.14 -6.89
CA ILE A 191 1.49 -29.21 -7.12
C ILE A 191 1.82 -29.30 -8.62
N PRO A 192 1.11 -30.09 -9.44
CA PRO A 192 1.35 -30.14 -10.88
C PRO A 192 1.21 -28.79 -11.56
N GLU A 193 0.13 -28.07 -11.27
CA GLU A 193 -0.16 -26.76 -11.86
C GLU A 193 0.87 -25.72 -11.50
N LEU A 194 1.35 -25.72 -10.23
CA LEU A 194 2.41 -24.82 -9.77
C LEU A 194 3.72 -25.06 -10.50
N ILE A 195 4.12 -26.34 -10.68
CA ILE A 195 5.36 -26.70 -11.37
C ILE A 195 5.24 -26.39 -12.87
N GLN A 196 4.09 -26.66 -13.49
CA GLN A 196 3.83 -26.36 -14.90
C GLN A 196 3.80 -24.85 -15.17
N ALA A 197 3.35 -24.05 -14.22
CA ALA A 197 3.43 -22.59 -14.28
C ALA A 197 4.85 -22.03 -14.08
N GLY A 198 5.88 -22.88 -13.92
CA GLY A 198 7.26 -22.45 -13.79
C GLY A 198 7.62 -21.84 -12.43
N VAL A 199 6.78 -22.07 -11.40
CA VAL A 199 7.09 -21.59 -10.03
C VAL A 199 8.33 -22.28 -9.51
N SER A 200 9.40 -21.51 -9.27
CA SER A 200 10.72 -22.04 -8.86
C SER A 200 10.77 -22.32 -7.35
N SER A 201 10.01 -21.60 -6.55
CA SER A 201 10.01 -21.70 -5.09
C SER A 201 8.60 -21.69 -4.51
N PHE A 202 8.30 -22.66 -3.65
CA PHE A 202 7.01 -22.84 -3.00
C PHE A 202 7.10 -22.34 -1.55
N LYS A 203 6.41 -21.23 -1.26
CA LYS A 203 6.50 -20.56 0.03
C LYS A 203 5.42 -21.00 1.00
N ILE A 204 5.84 -21.52 2.15
CA ILE A 204 4.97 -21.86 3.26
C ILE A 204 5.06 -20.74 4.32
N GLU A 205 3.92 -20.10 4.65
CA GLU A 205 3.84 -19.16 5.76
C GLU A 205 3.60 -19.91 7.05
N GLY A 206 4.54 -19.81 7.97
CA GLY A 206 4.49 -20.59 9.20
C GLY A 206 5.09 -19.91 10.43
N ARG A 207 5.48 -18.62 10.33
CA ARG A 207 6.18 -17.88 11.40
C ARG A 207 5.44 -17.91 12.76
N MET A 208 4.12 -17.96 12.75
CA MET A 208 3.26 -17.99 13.93
C MET A 208 2.68 -19.39 14.20
N ARG A 209 3.28 -20.44 13.66
CA ARG A 209 2.82 -21.82 13.81
C ARG A 209 3.78 -22.62 14.70
N HIS A 210 3.24 -23.67 15.34
CA HIS A 210 4.05 -24.60 16.14
C HIS A 210 4.99 -25.41 15.24
N GLU A 211 6.18 -25.76 15.76
CA GLU A 211 7.23 -26.45 15.00
C GLU A 211 6.81 -27.81 14.44
N ASP A 212 6.02 -28.60 15.18
CA ASP A 212 5.54 -29.90 14.73
C ASP A 212 4.57 -29.78 13.55
N PHE A 213 3.71 -28.73 13.55
CA PHE A 213 2.85 -28.40 12.42
C PHE A 213 3.69 -28.07 11.18
N LEU A 214 4.71 -27.21 11.34
CA LEU A 214 5.59 -26.85 10.24
C LEU A 214 6.35 -28.05 9.68
N ARG A 215 6.88 -28.89 10.56
CA ARG A 215 7.55 -30.14 10.16
C ARG A 215 6.62 -31.03 9.34
N SER A 216 5.37 -31.22 9.78
CA SER A 216 4.37 -32.00 9.08
C SER A 216 4.10 -31.44 7.70
N ILE A 217 3.79 -30.12 7.58
CA ILE A 217 3.46 -29.45 6.32
C ILE A 217 4.63 -29.49 5.33
N VAL A 218 5.84 -29.14 5.77
CA VAL A 218 7.03 -29.15 4.90
C VAL A 218 7.32 -30.57 4.38
N THR A 219 7.21 -31.59 5.25
CA THR A 219 7.42 -32.99 4.85
C THR A 219 6.40 -33.43 3.79
N LEU A 220 5.13 -33.08 3.95
CA LEU A 220 4.08 -33.43 3.01
C LEU A 220 4.26 -32.77 1.65
N TYR A 221 4.54 -31.45 1.63
CA TYR A 221 4.81 -30.72 0.38
C TYR A 221 6.06 -31.25 -0.32
N ARG A 222 7.17 -31.46 0.41
CA ARG A 222 8.42 -32.01 -0.18
C ARG A 222 8.17 -33.37 -0.82
N LYS A 223 7.48 -34.28 -0.11
CA LYS A 223 7.12 -35.59 -0.64
C LYS A 223 6.26 -35.50 -1.90
N ALA A 224 5.24 -34.64 -1.89
CA ALA A 224 4.36 -34.47 -3.03
C ALA A 224 5.09 -33.94 -4.27
N ILE A 225 6.00 -32.96 -4.07
CA ILE A 225 6.86 -32.43 -5.14
C ILE A 225 7.77 -33.53 -5.70
N ASP A 226 8.44 -34.30 -4.84
CA ASP A 226 9.34 -35.37 -5.26
C ASP A 226 8.60 -36.49 -6.00
N ASP A 227 7.41 -36.85 -5.53
CA ASP A 227 6.56 -37.87 -6.17
C ASP A 227 6.11 -37.40 -7.56
N TYR A 228 5.70 -36.12 -7.71
CA TYR A 228 5.37 -35.55 -9.01
C TYR A 228 6.57 -35.52 -9.96
N LEU A 229 7.71 -35.01 -9.52
CA LEU A 229 8.92 -34.92 -10.36
C LEU A 229 9.42 -36.30 -10.81
N ARG A 230 9.23 -37.34 -9.98
CA ARG A 230 9.60 -38.71 -10.32
C ARG A 230 8.70 -39.33 -11.36
N SER A 231 7.39 -39.06 -11.32
CA SER A 231 6.40 -39.71 -12.16
C SER A 231 5.24 -38.79 -12.53
N PRO A 232 5.47 -37.73 -13.32
CA PRO A 232 4.49 -36.68 -13.55
C PRO A 232 3.20 -37.18 -14.24
N PHE A 233 3.29 -38.21 -15.11
CA PHE A 233 2.14 -38.74 -15.84
C PHE A 233 1.20 -39.64 -14.99
N THR A 234 1.70 -40.14 -13.86
CA THR A 234 0.95 -41.04 -12.96
C THR A 234 0.75 -40.43 -11.58
N TYR A 235 1.19 -39.21 -11.41
CA TYR A 235 1.05 -38.52 -10.11
C TYR A 235 -0.41 -38.27 -9.78
N TRP A 236 -0.73 -38.60 -8.54
CA TRP A 236 -1.99 -38.24 -7.90
C TRP A 236 -1.71 -37.88 -6.43
N HIS A 237 -2.22 -36.76 -5.96
CA HIS A 237 -2.05 -36.41 -4.55
C HIS A 237 -2.72 -37.46 -3.66
N LYS A 238 -2.03 -37.85 -2.59
CA LYS A 238 -2.57 -38.85 -1.66
C LYS A 238 -3.64 -38.20 -0.78
N ILE A 239 -4.84 -38.79 -0.79
CA ILE A 239 -5.98 -38.28 -0.01
C ILE A 239 -5.65 -38.30 1.48
N GLU A 240 -4.97 -39.33 1.97
CA GLU A 240 -4.57 -39.47 3.37
C GLU A 240 -3.62 -38.35 3.82
N ASP A 241 -2.69 -37.91 2.95
CA ASP A 241 -1.77 -36.81 3.21
C ASP A 241 -2.54 -35.48 3.31
N PHE A 242 -3.53 -35.26 2.44
CA PHE A 242 -4.41 -34.09 2.51
C PHE A 242 -5.31 -34.11 3.75
N GLU A 243 -5.92 -35.26 4.08
CA GLU A 243 -6.76 -35.41 5.28
C GLU A 243 -5.99 -35.16 6.57
N LYS A 244 -4.72 -35.61 6.64
CA LYS A 244 -3.85 -35.30 7.76
C LYS A 244 -3.66 -33.80 7.91
N MET A 245 -3.29 -33.11 6.83
CA MET A 245 -3.12 -31.66 6.78
C MET A 245 -4.41 -30.93 7.16
N TYR A 246 -5.56 -31.42 6.69
CA TYR A 246 -6.86 -30.83 6.98
C TYR A 246 -7.27 -30.97 8.46
N LYS A 247 -6.90 -32.07 9.12
CA LYS A 247 -7.12 -32.27 10.58
C LYS A 247 -6.28 -31.32 11.43
N GLU A 248 -5.04 -31.07 11.01
CA GLU A 248 -4.08 -30.24 11.73
C GLU A 248 -4.27 -28.72 11.47
N ARG A 249 -5.19 -28.35 10.54
CA ARG A 249 -5.37 -26.96 10.12
C ARG A 249 -5.83 -26.04 11.26
N VAL A 250 -5.38 -24.81 11.22
CA VAL A 250 -5.85 -23.75 12.14
C VAL A 250 -7.13 -23.12 11.62
N ARG A 251 -7.17 -22.77 10.32
CA ARG A 251 -8.34 -22.26 9.61
C ARG A 251 -8.69 -23.17 8.44
N ASP A 252 -9.89 -23.04 7.90
CA ASP A 252 -10.25 -23.73 6.66
C ASP A 252 -9.34 -23.29 5.52
N PHE A 253 -9.27 -24.14 4.49
CA PHE A 253 -8.40 -23.93 3.34
C PHE A 253 -9.08 -23.23 2.18
N THR A 254 -8.29 -22.48 1.41
CA THR A 254 -8.68 -21.85 0.15
C THR A 254 -7.49 -21.85 -0.82
N THR A 255 -7.78 -21.81 -2.12
CA THR A 255 -6.81 -21.50 -3.18
C THR A 255 -6.79 -20.00 -3.51
N SER A 256 -7.56 -19.20 -2.78
CA SER A 256 -7.73 -17.76 -3.03
C SER A 256 -8.06 -17.45 -4.50
N VAL A 257 -7.31 -16.59 -5.15
CA VAL A 257 -7.48 -16.18 -6.55
C VAL A 257 -6.66 -16.99 -7.55
N ALA A 258 -5.96 -18.03 -7.12
CA ALA A 258 -4.99 -18.75 -7.95
C ALA A 258 -5.59 -19.25 -9.29
N PHE A 259 -6.86 -19.67 -9.32
CA PHE A 259 -7.52 -20.24 -10.50
C PHE A 259 -8.73 -19.44 -11.00
N SER A 260 -9.28 -18.56 -10.17
CA SER A 260 -10.48 -17.78 -10.50
C SER A 260 -10.59 -16.54 -9.64
N HIS A 261 -11.51 -15.64 -9.98
CA HIS A 261 -11.88 -14.57 -9.06
C HIS A 261 -12.41 -15.16 -7.74
N ALA A 262 -11.93 -14.59 -6.64
CA ALA A 262 -12.37 -15.00 -5.31
C ALA A 262 -13.89 -14.86 -5.13
N THR A 263 -14.47 -15.84 -4.45
CA THR A 263 -15.87 -15.82 -4.01
C THR A 263 -15.95 -15.66 -2.50
N SER A 264 -17.17 -15.56 -1.94
CA SER A 264 -17.38 -15.55 -0.50
C SER A 264 -16.75 -16.74 0.26
N ASN A 265 -16.42 -17.82 -0.46
CA ASN A 265 -15.80 -19.02 0.12
C ASN A 265 -14.36 -18.81 0.62
N VAL A 266 -13.70 -17.70 0.26
CA VAL A 266 -12.32 -17.42 0.74
C VAL A 266 -12.29 -16.87 2.18
N PHE A 267 -13.44 -16.47 2.74
CA PHE A 267 -13.52 -15.92 4.09
C PHE A 267 -14.01 -16.94 5.12
N ASP A 268 -13.54 -16.77 6.36
CA ASP A 268 -14.06 -17.45 7.55
C ASP A 268 -14.82 -16.43 8.43
N TYR A 269 -16.11 -16.34 8.21
CA TYR A 269 -16.97 -15.39 8.92
C TYR A 269 -17.19 -15.74 10.41
N THR A 270 -16.85 -16.96 10.83
CA THR A 270 -17.15 -17.46 12.19
C THR A 270 -16.21 -16.88 13.24
N GLY A 271 -14.98 -16.56 12.88
CA GLY A 271 -13.95 -16.10 13.80
C GLY A 271 -13.55 -17.12 14.88
N ASN A 272 -13.95 -18.39 14.77
CA ASN A 272 -13.72 -19.42 15.78
C ASN A 272 -12.23 -19.67 16.09
N LYS A 273 -11.35 -19.25 15.20
CA LYS A 273 -9.90 -19.45 15.29
C LYS A 273 -9.13 -18.13 15.46
N GLU A 274 -9.82 -17.01 15.64
CA GLU A 274 -9.17 -15.70 15.77
C GLU A 274 -8.77 -15.42 17.22
N PRO A 275 -7.56 -14.87 17.47
CA PRO A 275 -7.12 -14.47 18.81
C PRO A 275 -7.97 -13.29 19.31
N LEU A 276 -8.69 -13.47 20.41
CA LEU A 276 -9.63 -12.47 20.97
C LEU A 276 -8.99 -11.09 21.24
N PHE A 277 -7.71 -11.05 21.62
CA PHE A 277 -7.04 -9.78 21.95
C PHE A 277 -6.69 -8.92 20.73
N LEU A 278 -6.64 -9.52 19.54
CA LEU A 278 -6.41 -8.81 18.26
C LEU A 278 -7.71 -8.44 17.55
N SER A 279 -8.85 -8.93 18.03
CA SER A 279 -10.16 -8.82 17.36
C SER A 279 -11.00 -7.66 17.90
N ARG A 280 -10.41 -6.60 18.45
CA ARG A 280 -11.14 -5.46 19.02
C ARG A 280 -10.95 -4.22 18.17
N GLY A 281 -12.06 -3.64 17.71
CA GLY A 281 -12.07 -2.35 17.04
C GLY A 281 -11.42 -1.25 17.88
N ALA A 282 -10.85 -0.26 17.21
CA ALA A 282 -10.28 0.93 17.83
C ALA A 282 -10.93 2.18 17.23
N VAL A 283 -11.11 3.19 18.07
CA VAL A 283 -11.62 4.50 17.67
C VAL A 283 -10.47 5.33 17.12
N GLU A 284 -10.67 5.94 15.97
CA GLU A 284 -9.73 6.89 15.38
C GLU A 284 -9.82 8.23 16.13
N LYS A 285 -8.64 8.81 16.41
CA LYS A 285 -8.58 10.06 17.19
C LYS A 285 -8.89 11.26 16.32
N ASN A 286 -10.07 11.85 16.51
CA ASN A 286 -10.45 13.09 15.86
C ASN A 286 -9.85 14.32 16.54
N LEU A 287 -9.65 15.38 15.75
CA LEU A 287 -9.31 16.71 16.24
C LEU A 287 -10.51 17.32 16.99
N THR A 288 -10.22 18.04 18.05
CA THR A 288 -11.20 18.76 18.87
C THR A 288 -10.91 20.27 18.85
N PRO A 289 -11.85 21.13 19.21
CA PRO A 289 -11.60 22.57 19.31
C PRO A 289 -10.42 22.93 20.22
N GLU A 290 -10.13 22.12 21.23
CA GLU A 290 -8.98 22.33 22.14
C GLU A 290 -7.64 22.10 21.42
N ASP A 291 -7.60 21.27 20.39
CA ASP A 291 -6.39 20.98 19.63
C ASP A 291 -5.98 22.15 18.70
N LEU A 292 -6.93 23.01 18.31
CA LEU A 292 -6.70 24.13 17.39
C LEU A 292 -5.71 25.18 17.92
N ASN A 293 -5.54 25.25 19.22
CA ASN A 293 -4.69 26.24 19.91
C ASN A 293 -3.35 25.66 20.37
N LYS A 294 -3.05 24.39 20.03
CA LYS A 294 -1.80 23.72 20.41
C LYS A 294 -0.78 23.81 19.28
N ASN A 295 0.44 24.17 19.60
CA ASN A 295 1.57 23.98 18.66
C ASN A 295 2.07 22.54 18.83
N MET A 296 1.61 21.63 17.96
CA MET A 296 1.94 20.20 18.07
C MET A 296 3.22 19.80 17.32
N PHE A 297 3.67 20.61 16.39
CA PHE A 297 4.78 20.27 15.52
C PHE A 297 5.87 21.34 15.62
N GLU A 298 7.05 20.93 16.08
CA GLU A 298 8.22 21.79 16.16
C GLU A 298 9.04 21.65 14.87
N THR A 299 9.49 22.78 14.34
CA THR A 299 10.44 22.86 13.24
C THR A 299 11.64 23.67 13.71
N ASP A 300 12.84 23.27 13.32
CA ASP A 300 14.02 24.10 13.49
C ASP A 300 13.76 25.42 12.72
N ASN A 301 14.08 26.57 13.32
CA ASN A 301 13.80 27.92 12.80
C ASN A 301 14.46 28.23 11.43
N GLY A 302 14.47 27.29 10.51
CA GLY A 302 14.90 27.45 9.14
C GLY A 302 13.77 28.04 8.31
N ASN A 303 13.89 29.28 7.87
CA ASN A 303 13.05 29.81 6.80
C ASN A 303 13.26 28.93 5.55
N SER A 304 12.32 28.04 5.26
CA SER A 304 12.27 27.43 3.94
C SER A 304 11.88 28.52 2.94
N ASN A 305 12.83 28.98 2.12
CA ASN A 305 12.58 29.95 1.04
C ASN A 305 11.94 29.30 -0.19
N ASN A 306 11.59 28.01 -0.10
CA ASN A 306 11.01 27.28 -1.22
C ASN A 306 9.58 27.75 -1.50
N LYS A 307 9.27 27.93 -2.77
CA LYS A 307 7.90 28.20 -3.22
C LYS A 307 6.98 27.03 -2.81
N LYS A 308 5.80 27.35 -2.27
CA LYS A 308 4.82 26.39 -1.81
C LYS A 308 3.64 26.31 -2.79
N PHE A 309 3.22 25.10 -3.13
CA PHE A 309 2.14 24.85 -4.07
C PHE A 309 1.03 24.06 -3.40
N LEU A 310 -0.20 24.33 -3.81
CA LEU A 310 -1.39 23.57 -3.42
C LEU A 310 -1.82 22.67 -4.57
N ALA A 311 -1.79 21.36 -4.34
CA ALA A 311 -2.27 20.36 -5.28
C ALA A 311 -3.61 19.77 -4.83
N VAL A 312 -4.44 19.35 -5.77
CA VAL A 312 -5.73 18.73 -5.49
C VAL A 312 -5.95 17.54 -6.41
N LYS A 313 -6.26 16.36 -5.84
CA LYS A 313 -6.62 15.17 -6.62
C LYS A 313 -8.12 15.02 -6.66
N VAL A 314 -8.69 14.92 -7.87
CA VAL A 314 -10.14 14.91 -8.13
C VAL A 314 -10.53 13.81 -9.11
N SER A 315 -11.83 13.48 -9.20
CA SER A 315 -12.35 12.41 -10.08
C SER A 315 -13.37 12.86 -11.12
N THR A 316 -13.79 14.13 -11.12
CA THR A 316 -14.79 14.67 -12.06
C THR A 316 -14.29 15.94 -12.74
N ILE A 317 -14.80 16.22 -13.94
CA ILE A 317 -14.44 17.45 -14.67
C ILE A 317 -14.94 18.70 -13.94
N ASN A 318 -16.10 18.64 -13.28
CA ASN A 318 -16.62 19.74 -12.46
C ASN A 318 -15.73 20.02 -11.26
N ALA A 319 -15.19 18.97 -10.61
CA ALA A 319 -14.23 19.11 -9.52
C ALA A 319 -12.91 19.74 -9.98
N VAL A 320 -12.46 19.49 -11.24
CA VAL A 320 -11.30 20.19 -11.83
C VAL A 320 -11.57 21.70 -11.87
N GLU A 321 -12.72 22.12 -12.46
CA GLU A 321 -13.08 23.52 -12.55
C GLU A 321 -13.17 24.19 -11.17
N LYS A 322 -13.84 23.55 -10.20
CA LYS A 322 -13.97 24.05 -8.83
C LYS A 322 -12.63 24.16 -8.12
N ALA A 323 -11.77 23.16 -8.24
CA ALA A 323 -10.43 23.18 -7.65
C ALA A 323 -9.56 24.32 -8.22
N LEU A 324 -9.56 24.51 -9.53
CA LEU A 324 -8.82 25.59 -10.20
C LEU A 324 -9.33 26.97 -9.77
N ASN A 325 -10.67 27.18 -9.78
CA ASN A 325 -11.31 28.44 -9.36
C ASN A 325 -11.06 28.73 -7.88
N ALA A 326 -10.97 27.71 -7.04
CA ALA A 326 -10.66 27.83 -5.61
C ALA A 326 -9.17 28.08 -5.31
N GLY A 327 -8.28 28.07 -6.33
CA GLY A 327 -6.88 28.46 -6.21
C GLY A 327 -5.90 27.31 -6.11
N ALA A 328 -6.24 26.12 -6.60
CA ALA A 328 -5.27 25.05 -6.77
C ALA A 328 -4.19 25.46 -7.78
N ASP A 329 -2.91 25.20 -7.46
CA ASP A 329 -1.78 25.40 -8.35
C ASP A 329 -1.58 24.22 -9.29
N TYR A 330 -1.97 23.02 -8.81
CA TYR A 330 -1.82 21.75 -9.50
C TYR A 330 -3.07 20.88 -9.32
N VAL A 331 -3.55 20.26 -10.39
CA VAL A 331 -4.67 19.30 -10.30
C VAL A 331 -4.21 17.92 -10.76
N TYR A 332 -4.51 16.90 -9.98
CA TYR A 332 -4.34 15.50 -10.37
C TYR A 332 -5.70 14.89 -10.73
N LEU A 333 -5.76 14.27 -11.89
CA LEU A 333 -6.92 13.48 -12.30
C LEU A 333 -6.77 12.07 -11.73
N GLY A 334 -7.60 11.70 -10.76
CA GLY A 334 -7.53 10.40 -10.11
C GLY A 334 -7.97 9.26 -11.03
N ALA A 335 -7.20 8.19 -11.07
CA ALA A 335 -7.44 7.06 -11.98
C ALA A 335 -8.27 5.92 -11.39
N GLU A 336 -8.52 5.94 -10.09
CA GLU A 336 -9.37 4.95 -9.41
C GLU A 336 -10.79 5.51 -9.34
N VAL A 337 -11.59 5.16 -10.34
CA VAL A 337 -12.91 5.78 -10.55
C VAL A 337 -14.01 4.92 -9.93
N SER A 338 -14.70 5.48 -8.95
CA SER A 338 -15.86 4.84 -8.34
C SER A 338 -17.08 4.90 -9.28
N PRO A 339 -17.75 3.77 -9.58
CA PRO A 339 -18.93 3.75 -10.45
C PRO A 339 -20.10 4.64 -10.00
N VAL A 340 -20.18 4.98 -8.72
CA VAL A 340 -21.15 5.94 -8.17
C VAL A 340 -20.89 7.37 -8.67
N ARG A 341 -19.64 7.70 -8.97
CA ARG A 341 -19.19 9.06 -9.31
C ARG A 341 -19.08 9.32 -10.80
N GLY A 342 -19.27 8.30 -11.64
CA GLY A 342 -19.24 8.45 -13.11
C GLY A 342 -18.50 7.35 -13.85
N GLU A 343 -18.27 7.58 -15.16
CA GLU A 343 -17.69 6.60 -16.07
C GLU A 343 -16.16 6.70 -16.23
N GLY A 344 -15.50 7.59 -15.47
CA GLY A 344 -14.08 7.84 -15.57
C GLY A 344 -13.70 8.91 -16.61
N TRP A 345 -12.40 9.03 -16.86
CA TRP A 345 -11.89 10.05 -17.75
C TRP A 345 -11.98 9.61 -19.22
N THR A 346 -12.62 10.43 -20.07
CA THR A 346 -12.60 10.27 -21.52
C THR A 346 -11.48 11.12 -22.12
N LYS A 347 -11.20 10.93 -23.41
CA LYS A 347 -10.23 11.75 -24.15
C LYS A 347 -10.63 13.23 -24.17
N GLU A 348 -11.91 13.47 -24.32
CA GLU A 348 -12.51 14.82 -24.31
C GLU A 348 -12.31 15.45 -22.92
N HIS A 349 -12.62 14.73 -21.84
CA HIS A 349 -12.41 15.22 -20.49
C HIS A 349 -10.94 15.57 -20.22
N LEU A 350 -9.98 14.76 -20.71
CA LEU A 350 -8.55 15.08 -20.56
C LEU A 350 -8.18 16.36 -21.29
N HIS A 351 -8.62 16.51 -22.54
CA HIS A 351 -8.35 17.71 -23.32
C HIS A 351 -8.93 18.97 -22.65
N ASP A 352 -10.20 18.90 -22.20
CA ASP A 352 -10.87 20.03 -21.55
C ASP A 352 -10.22 20.40 -20.23
N ALA A 353 -9.83 19.40 -19.42
CA ALA A 353 -9.14 19.61 -18.15
C ALA A 353 -7.76 20.28 -18.35
N VAL A 354 -6.97 19.82 -19.33
CA VAL A 354 -5.68 20.44 -19.66
C VAL A 354 -5.88 21.89 -20.11
N LYS A 355 -6.85 22.13 -20.99
CA LYS A 355 -7.15 23.48 -21.46
C LYS A 355 -7.57 24.40 -20.32
N MET A 356 -8.49 23.96 -19.44
CA MET A 356 -8.93 24.75 -18.27
C MET A 356 -7.75 25.12 -17.36
N ALA A 357 -6.88 24.16 -17.06
CA ALA A 357 -5.72 24.41 -16.21
C ALA A 357 -4.73 25.40 -16.86
N HIS A 358 -4.38 25.19 -18.12
CA HIS A 358 -3.41 26.04 -18.83
C HIS A 358 -3.93 27.44 -19.12
N ASP A 359 -5.22 27.60 -19.42
CA ASP A 359 -5.84 28.94 -19.62
C ASP A 359 -5.74 29.78 -18.33
N MET A 360 -5.67 29.14 -17.16
CA MET A 360 -5.48 29.79 -15.87
C MET A 360 -4.01 29.85 -15.40
N GLY A 361 -3.06 29.39 -16.23
CA GLY A 361 -1.64 29.31 -15.88
C GLY A 361 -1.35 28.31 -14.77
N ARG A 362 -2.21 27.27 -14.63
CA ARG A 362 -2.09 26.19 -13.65
C ARG A 362 -1.61 24.92 -14.32
N LYS A 363 -1.22 23.93 -13.49
CA LYS A 363 -0.69 22.66 -13.94
C LYS A 363 -1.65 21.51 -13.71
N ILE A 364 -1.55 20.49 -14.55
CA ILE A 364 -2.40 19.31 -14.48
C ILE A 364 -1.63 18.04 -14.81
N ALA A 365 -1.87 16.99 -14.05
CA ALA A 365 -1.38 15.64 -14.35
C ALA A 365 -2.49 14.63 -14.13
N TYR A 366 -2.35 13.43 -14.67
CA TYR A 366 -3.25 12.36 -14.31
C TYR A 366 -2.50 11.25 -13.56
N GLY A 367 -3.26 10.46 -12.77
CA GLY A 367 -2.73 9.34 -12.02
C GLY A 367 -2.94 8.02 -12.73
N THR A 368 -2.18 6.99 -12.33
CA THR A 368 -2.48 5.60 -12.64
C THR A 368 -3.24 4.95 -11.46
N PRO A 369 -3.96 3.84 -11.64
CA PRO A 369 -4.42 3.04 -10.51
C PRO A 369 -3.23 2.54 -9.67
N ARG A 370 -3.47 2.30 -8.36
CA ARG A 370 -2.42 1.76 -7.47
C ARG A 370 -1.99 0.34 -7.84
N ILE A 371 -2.92 -0.46 -8.34
CA ILE A 371 -2.68 -1.80 -8.83
C ILE A 371 -2.98 -1.83 -10.32
N CYS A 372 -2.01 -2.24 -11.11
CA CYS A 372 -2.13 -2.40 -12.55
C CYS A 372 -1.46 -3.72 -12.97
N THR A 373 -2.24 -4.75 -13.22
CA THR A 373 -1.75 -5.96 -13.89
C THR A 373 -1.25 -5.63 -15.29
N SER A 374 -0.45 -6.48 -15.93
CA SER A 374 0.04 -6.22 -17.31
C SER A 374 -1.10 -5.98 -18.29
N ARG A 375 -2.23 -6.68 -18.12
CA ARG A 375 -3.43 -6.42 -18.92
C ARG A 375 -3.99 -5.02 -18.68
N GLU A 376 -4.13 -4.62 -17.42
CA GLU A 376 -4.66 -3.30 -17.05
C GLU A 376 -3.71 -2.17 -17.47
N LEU A 377 -2.39 -2.38 -17.43
CA LEU A 377 -1.41 -1.45 -18.00
C LEU A 377 -1.63 -1.25 -19.50
N SER A 378 -1.84 -2.33 -20.25
CA SER A 378 -2.18 -2.24 -21.68
C SER A 378 -3.50 -1.51 -21.94
N GLU A 379 -4.50 -1.68 -21.04
CA GLU A 379 -5.79 -0.98 -21.14
C GLU A 379 -5.65 0.55 -20.91
N ILE A 380 -4.68 0.99 -20.11
CA ILE A 380 -4.44 2.41 -19.81
C ILE A 380 -3.28 3.03 -20.62
N GLU A 381 -2.58 2.26 -21.46
CA GLU A 381 -1.44 2.75 -22.25
C GLU A 381 -1.82 3.97 -23.11
N TRP A 382 -3.05 4.01 -23.61
CA TRP A 382 -3.56 5.16 -24.35
C TRP A 382 -3.57 6.47 -23.54
N LEU A 383 -3.65 6.39 -22.19
CA LEU A 383 -3.58 7.56 -21.32
C LEU A 383 -2.19 8.20 -21.37
N PHE A 384 -1.13 7.39 -21.42
CA PHE A 384 0.25 7.88 -21.55
C PHE A 384 0.45 8.58 -22.90
N ASP A 385 0.01 7.94 -23.99
CA ASP A 385 0.11 8.50 -25.35
C ASP A 385 -0.70 9.79 -25.50
N ILE A 386 -1.97 9.79 -25.07
CA ILE A 386 -2.80 10.99 -25.14
C ILE A 386 -2.29 12.08 -24.20
N GLY A 387 -1.93 11.74 -22.97
CA GLY A 387 -1.39 12.70 -22.01
C GLY A 387 -0.22 13.47 -22.59
N SER A 388 0.75 12.77 -23.21
CA SER A 388 1.87 13.40 -23.90
C SER A 388 1.41 14.32 -25.04
N ARG A 389 0.40 13.91 -25.83
CA ARG A 389 -0.08 14.71 -26.98
C ARG A 389 -0.92 15.92 -26.60
N VAL A 390 -1.75 15.83 -25.56
CA VAL A 390 -2.59 16.95 -25.09
C VAL A 390 -1.82 17.91 -24.19
N GLY A 391 -0.59 17.54 -23.79
CA GLY A 391 0.30 18.38 -23.02
C GLY A 391 0.00 18.42 -21.53
N VAL A 392 -0.35 17.27 -20.90
CA VAL A 392 -0.38 17.21 -19.43
C VAL A 392 1.02 17.49 -18.88
N ASP A 393 1.10 18.12 -17.72
CA ASP A 393 2.38 18.49 -17.09
C ASP A 393 3.08 17.31 -16.39
N GLY A 394 2.50 16.12 -16.41
CA GLY A 394 3.11 14.91 -15.88
C GLY A 394 2.13 13.78 -15.58
N ILE A 395 2.67 12.73 -15.05
CA ILE A 395 1.93 11.54 -14.65
C ILE A 395 2.30 11.11 -13.22
N LEU A 396 1.28 10.85 -12.39
CA LEU A 396 1.41 10.36 -11.04
C LEU A 396 1.30 8.83 -11.04
N VAL A 397 2.44 8.15 -10.95
CA VAL A 397 2.51 6.68 -10.95
C VAL A 397 2.45 6.12 -9.53
N HIS A 398 1.82 4.97 -9.40
CA HIS A 398 1.59 4.33 -8.10
C HIS A 398 2.39 3.04 -7.87
N ASN A 399 3.08 2.53 -8.89
CA ASN A 399 3.90 1.32 -8.79
C ASN A 399 4.99 1.30 -9.89
N LEU A 400 5.97 0.40 -9.75
CA LEU A 400 7.08 0.28 -10.69
C LEU A 400 6.66 -0.14 -12.11
N GLY A 401 5.54 -0.86 -12.27
CA GLY A 401 5.04 -1.23 -13.60
C GLY A 401 4.51 -0.03 -14.36
N ALA A 402 3.73 0.82 -13.70
CA ALA A 402 3.27 2.08 -14.29
C ALA A 402 4.45 3.04 -14.57
N LEU A 403 5.47 3.07 -13.70
CA LEU A 403 6.69 3.82 -13.92
C LEU A 403 7.45 3.31 -15.14
N HIS A 404 7.60 1.98 -15.29
CA HIS A 404 8.25 1.35 -16.44
C HIS A 404 7.56 1.75 -17.76
N CYS A 405 6.23 1.74 -17.81
CA CYS A 405 5.47 2.20 -18.98
C CYS A 405 5.65 3.71 -19.20
N ALA A 406 5.58 4.53 -18.15
CA ALA A 406 5.67 5.98 -18.25
C ALA A 406 7.01 6.47 -18.82
N LYS A 407 8.13 5.75 -18.54
CA LYS A 407 9.47 6.07 -19.07
C LYS A 407 9.55 6.07 -20.60
N GLN A 408 8.59 5.46 -21.29
CA GLN A 408 8.56 5.38 -22.75
C GLN A 408 7.95 6.62 -23.41
N PHE A 409 7.40 7.55 -22.62
CA PHE A 409 6.72 8.75 -23.08
C PHE A 409 7.43 10.02 -22.58
N ASP A 410 7.30 11.12 -23.31
CA ASP A 410 7.84 12.41 -22.90
C ASP A 410 6.88 13.08 -21.90
N LEU A 411 6.96 12.63 -20.64
CA LEU A 411 6.13 13.06 -19.51
C LEU A 411 6.97 13.18 -18.25
N ASP A 412 6.76 14.21 -17.45
CA ASP A 412 7.29 14.25 -16.10
C ASP A 412 6.63 13.18 -15.25
N ILE A 413 7.43 12.37 -14.55
CA ILE A 413 6.95 11.25 -13.72
C ILE A 413 7.01 11.65 -12.25
N PHE A 414 5.88 11.47 -11.54
CA PHE A 414 5.75 11.69 -10.11
C PHE A 414 5.39 10.38 -9.42
N ALA A 415 6.10 10.02 -8.34
CA ALA A 415 5.80 8.81 -7.58
C ALA A 415 4.87 9.12 -6.41
N ASP A 416 3.75 8.40 -6.31
CA ASP A 416 2.75 8.62 -5.26
C ASP A 416 3.05 7.84 -3.97
N PHE A 417 2.28 8.10 -2.91
CA PHE A 417 2.43 7.55 -1.56
C PHE A 417 2.47 6.02 -1.49
N SER A 418 1.90 5.32 -2.48
CA SER A 418 1.90 3.85 -2.57
C SER A 418 3.29 3.23 -2.78
N PHE A 419 4.31 4.02 -3.13
CA PHE A 419 5.71 3.61 -3.07
C PHE A 419 6.25 3.51 -1.63
N ASN A 420 5.49 3.95 -0.63
CA ASN A 420 5.83 3.86 0.79
C ASN A 420 7.19 4.51 1.15
N ILE A 421 7.49 5.67 0.62
CA ILE A 421 8.78 6.35 0.75
C ILE A 421 8.94 6.94 2.15
N LEU A 422 9.97 6.46 2.90
CA LEU A 422 10.35 6.92 4.24
C LEU A 422 11.84 7.25 4.39
N ASN A 423 12.64 7.09 3.32
CA ASN A 423 14.07 7.40 3.36
C ASN A 423 14.56 8.04 2.06
N THR A 424 15.67 8.76 2.16
CA THR A 424 16.27 9.49 1.05
C THR A 424 16.93 8.59 0.01
N ASP A 425 17.34 7.38 0.36
CA ASP A 425 17.95 6.44 -0.59
C ASP A 425 16.90 5.84 -1.54
N SER A 426 15.65 5.67 -1.07
CA SER A 426 14.51 5.37 -1.95
C SER A 426 14.23 6.51 -2.94
N ILE A 427 14.36 7.76 -2.50
CA ILE A 427 14.20 8.93 -3.38
C ILE A 427 15.29 8.96 -4.45
N LYS A 428 16.56 8.78 -4.07
CA LYS A 428 17.69 8.71 -5.03
C LYS A 428 17.49 7.60 -6.07
N MET A 429 16.97 6.43 -5.64
CA MET A 429 16.66 5.36 -6.58
C MET A 429 15.57 5.79 -7.57
N LEU A 430 14.48 6.36 -7.11
CA LEU A 430 13.40 6.86 -7.97
C LEU A 430 13.86 7.99 -8.89
N GLU A 431 14.71 8.90 -8.42
CA GLU A 431 15.32 9.93 -9.25
C GLU A 431 16.16 9.33 -10.38
N LYS A 432 16.99 8.31 -10.10
CA LYS A 432 17.75 7.55 -11.13
C LYS A 432 16.81 6.90 -12.16
N LEU A 433 15.60 6.52 -11.76
CA LEU A 433 14.57 5.98 -12.64
C LEU A 433 13.77 7.07 -13.40
N GLY A 434 14.12 8.34 -13.25
CA GLY A 434 13.52 9.47 -13.98
C GLY A 434 12.37 10.18 -13.25
N VAL A 435 12.07 9.80 -12.00
CA VAL A 435 11.06 10.47 -11.19
C VAL A 435 11.51 11.90 -10.85
N LYS A 436 10.58 12.86 -10.99
CA LYS A 436 10.83 14.30 -10.77
C LYS A 436 10.28 14.82 -9.45
N ARG A 437 9.35 14.11 -8.82
CA ARG A 437 8.74 14.45 -7.52
C ARG A 437 8.23 13.18 -6.86
N VAL A 438 8.28 13.14 -5.54
CA VAL A 438 7.78 12.01 -4.74
C VAL A 438 6.78 12.48 -3.70
N THR A 439 5.75 11.67 -3.45
CA THR A 439 4.83 11.86 -2.32
C THR A 439 5.29 11.01 -1.14
N SER A 440 5.45 11.62 0.03
CA SER A 440 5.79 10.89 1.26
C SER A 440 4.74 9.84 1.62
N SER A 441 5.16 8.76 2.30
CA SER A 441 4.23 7.73 2.76
C SER A 441 3.14 8.32 3.66
N ILE A 442 1.89 7.84 3.53
CA ILE A 442 0.78 8.22 4.42
C ILE A 442 0.94 7.66 5.85
N GLU A 443 1.92 6.81 6.10
CA GLU A 443 2.33 6.37 7.43
C GLU A 443 3.46 7.21 8.03
N SER A 444 3.96 8.24 7.32
CA SER A 444 4.98 9.15 7.83
C SER A 444 4.47 9.95 9.02
N SER A 445 5.26 10.02 10.11
CA SER A 445 5.06 11.05 11.11
C SER A 445 5.44 12.43 10.56
N PHE A 446 5.00 13.50 11.21
CA PHE A 446 5.44 14.85 10.83
C PHE A 446 6.98 14.97 10.80
N ASN A 447 7.65 14.41 11.80
CA ASN A 447 9.11 14.48 11.89
C ASN A 447 9.84 13.68 10.80
N ASP A 448 9.29 12.52 10.42
CA ASP A 448 9.85 11.72 9.32
C ASP A 448 9.69 12.46 7.99
N MET A 449 8.50 12.99 7.71
CA MET A 449 8.22 13.79 6.53
C MET A 449 9.11 15.05 6.47
N TYR A 450 9.28 15.75 7.60
CA TYR A 450 10.14 16.93 7.70
C TYR A 450 11.60 16.61 7.34
N LYS A 451 12.16 15.55 7.93
CA LYS A 451 13.53 15.10 7.65
C LYS A 451 13.71 14.63 6.22
N LEU A 452 12.75 13.85 5.73
CA LEU A 452 12.74 13.36 4.36
C LEU A 452 12.79 14.52 3.36
N ALA A 453 11.93 15.54 3.52
CA ALA A 453 11.90 16.70 2.64
C ALA A 453 13.20 17.51 2.69
N ARG A 454 13.78 17.65 3.88
CA ARG A 454 15.04 18.41 4.09
C ARG A 454 16.25 17.79 3.41
N HIS A 455 16.30 16.46 3.30
CA HIS A 455 17.44 15.73 2.72
C HIS A 455 17.16 15.19 1.32
N SER A 456 15.97 15.43 0.79
CA SER A 456 15.58 14.97 -0.54
C SER A 456 16.36 15.67 -1.65
N THR A 457 16.71 14.91 -2.69
CA THR A 457 17.36 15.42 -3.91
C THR A 457 16.37 15.98 -4.93
N ILE A 458 15.09 15.62 -4.82
CA ILE A 458 14.00 16.09 -5.68
C ILE A 458 12.83 16.59 -4.83
N PRO A 459 11.91 17.40 -5.38
CA PRO A 459 10.76 17.92 -4.64
C PRO A 459 9.95 16.83 -3.94
N VAL A 460 9.55 17.12 -2.69
CA VAL A 460 8.66 16.26 -1.90
C VAL A 460 7.28 16.88 -1.83
N GLU A 461 6.28 16.04 -2.05
CA GLU A 461 4.87 16.31 -1.86
C GLU A 461 4.37 15.63 -0.59
N SER A 462 3.47 16.27 0.14
CA SER A 462 2.80 15.68 1.31
C SER A 462 1.30 15.88 1.23
N ILE A 463 0.55 14.84 1.60
CA ILE A 463 -0.91 14.93 1.67
C ILE A 463 -1.28 15.63 2.97
N VAL A 464 -2.10 16.67 2.88
CA VAL A 464 -2.46 17.52 4.03
C VAL A 464 -3.94 17.51 4.36
N HIS A 465 -4.78 16.98 3.45
CA HIS A 465 -6.22 16.87 3.68
C HIS A 465 -6.80 15.76 2.81
N GLY A 466 -7.86 15.12 3.28
CA GLY A 466 -8.71 14.26 2.46
C GLY A 466 -8.89 12.86 2.97
N SER A 467 -9.64 12.09 2.19
CA SER A 467 -10.01 10.71 2.53
C SER A 467 -8.88 9.77 2.12
N LEU A 468 -8.23 9.14 3.10
CA LEU A 468 -7.10 8.24 2.87
C LEU A 468 -7.52 6.77 2.92
N PRO A 469 -6.92 5.89 2.09
CA PRO A 469 -7.19 4.47 2.12
C PRO A 469 -6.49 3.80 3.31
N SER A 470 -7.23 2.98 4.04
CA SER A 470 -6.70 2.13 5.12
C SER A 470 -6.28 0.75 4.61
N MET A 471 -7.03 0.18 3.66
CA MET A 471 -6.76 -1.10 3.00
C MET A 471 -7.17 -1.04 1.53
N LEU A 472 -6.47 -1.79 0.69
CA LEU A 472 -6.82 -2.02 -0.71
C LEU A 472 -7.02 -3.52 -0.95
N LEU A 473 -8.22 -3.93 -1.34
CA LEU A 473 -8.61 -5.32 -1.50
C LEU A 473 -8.81 -5.65 -2.98
N GLU A 474 -8.30 -6.79 -3.44
CA GLU A 474 -8.68 -7.37 -4.74
C GLU A 474 -10.13 -7.89 -4.71
N HIS A 475 -10.66 -8.16 -3.53
CA HIS A 475 -11.98 -8.69 -3.30
C HIS A 475 -13.06 -7.60 -3.34
N CYS A 476 -14.16 -7.85 -4.06
CA CYS A 476 -15.31 -6.96 -4.07
C CYS A 476 -16.34 -7.39 -2.99
N LEU A 477 -16.33 -6.73 -1.84
CA LEU A 477 -17.23 -7.03 -0.72
C LEU A 477 -18.72 -6.89 -1.08
N PRO A 478 -19.20 -5.83 -1.78
CA PRO A 478 -20.58 -5.75 -2.24
C PRO A 478 -21.01 -6.93 -3.13
N ALA A 479 -20.16 -7.38 -4.05
CA ALA A 479 -20.48 -8.54 -4.88
C ALA A 479 -20.57 -9.82 -4.05
N MET A 480 -19.60 -10.05 -3.19
CA MET A 480 -19.46 -11.29 -2.43
C MET A 480 -20.48 -11.40 -1.29
N LEU A 481 -20.72 -10.33 -0.57
CA LEU A 481 -21.53 -10.35 0.65
C LEU A 481 -23.00 -10.01 0.35
N VAL A 482 -23.27 -9.02 -0.50
CA VAL A 482 -24.62 -8.53 -0.75
C VAL A 482 -25.30 -9.30 -1.89
N THR A 483 -24.67 -9.34 -3.07
CA THR A 483 -25.28 -10.05 -4.22
C THR A 483 -24.93 -11.53 -4.28
N LYS A 484 -24.00 -12.00 -3.45
CA LYS A 484 -23.51 -13.39 -3.39
C LYS A 484 -23.02 -13.90 -4.76
N THR A 485 -22.40 -13.02 -5.53
CA THR A 485 -21.86 -13.26 -6.87
C THR A 485 -20.37 -12.98 -6.92
N ASN A 486 -19.73 -13.29 -8.03
CA ASN A 486 -18.36 -12.88 -8.28
C ASN A 486 -18.33 -11.44 -8.78
N ALA A 487 -17.35 -10.66 -8.31
CA ALA A 487 -16.98 -9.40 -8.93
C ALA A 487 -16.71 -9.61 -10.43
N LYS A 488 -17.02 -8.62 -11.26
CA LYS A 488 -16.84 -8.65 -12.72
C LYS A 488 -17.74 -9.65 -13.46
N SER A 489 -18.53 -10.47 -12.77
CA SER A 489 -19.45 -11.41 -13.42
C SER A 489 -20.81 -11.49 -12.70
N GLY A 490 -21.84 -10.88 -13.28
CA GLY A 490 -23.23 -11.06 -12.87
C GLY A 490 -23.66 -10.34 -11.59
N CYS A 491 -22.83 -9.49 -10.98
CA CYS A 491 -23.16 -8.78 -9.75
C CYS A 491 -24.16 -7.61 -9.93
N ARG A 492 -24.53 -7.27 -11.17
CA ARG A 492 -25.43 -6.14 -11.52
C ARG A 492 -24.98 -4.77 -10.99
N LEU A 493 -23.71 -4.63 -10.57
CA LEU A 493 -23.07 -3.39 -10.11
C LEU A 493 -23.88 -2.63 -9.04
N PRO A 494 -24.18 -3.22 -7.88
CA PRO A 494 -24.96 -2.55 -6.84
C PRO A 494 -24.23 -1.30 -6.31
N CYS A 495 -22.90 -1.27 -6.43
CA CYS A 495 -22.06 -0.13 -6.08
C CYS A 495 -22.29 1.13 -6.93
N ARG A 496 -23.10 1.07 -8.00
CA ARG A 496 -23.57 2.27 -8.73
C ARG A 496 -24.69 3.02 -8.01
N TYR A 497 -25.38 2.38 -7.09
CA TYR A 497 -26.61 2.92 -6.48
C TYR A 497 -26.51 3.06 -4.98
N ILE A 498 -25.60 2.34 -4.33
CA ILE A 498 -25.46 2.30 -2.87
C ILE A 498 -24.00 2.56 -2.51
N ASN A 499 -23.79 3.47 -1.59
CA ASN A 499 -22.48 3.72 -0.97
C ASN A 499 -22.33 2.79 0.23
N TYR A 500 -21.46 1.81 0.10
CA TYR A 500 -21.20 0.82 1.14
C TYR A 500 -20.16 1.28 2.15
N ALA A 501 -20.28 0.81 3.39
CA ALA A 501 -19.28 0.98 4.41
C ALA A 501 -19.19 -0.25 5.32
N LEU A 502 -18.08 -0.39 6.00
CA LEU A 502 -17.88 -1.32 7.11
C LEU A 502 -18.04 -0.57 8.43
N LYS A 503 -18.91 -1.06 9.30
CA LYS A 503 -19.10 -0.55 10.66
C LYS A 503 -18.55 -1.57 11.65
N ASP A 504 -17.65 -1.16 12.52
CA ASP A 504 -17.05 -2.03 13.54
C ASP A 504 -17.85 -2.01 14.86
N GLU A 505 -17.45 -2.86 15.82
CA GLU A 505 -18.08 -2.96 17.15
C GLU A 505 -18.00 -1.66 17.98
N LYS A 506 -17.18 -0.69 17.60
CA LYS A 506 -17.08 0.62 18.23
C LYS A 506 -17.97 1.68 17.58
N GLY A 507 -18.62 1.30 16.47
CA GLY A 507 -19.45 2.19 15.68
C GLY A 507 -18.67 3.02 14.65
N GLU A 508 -17.37 2.80 14.49
CA GLU A 508 -16.58 3.46 13.45
C GLU A 508 -17.01 2.99 12.06
N VAL A 509 -17.28 3.93 11.18
CA VAL A 509 -17.77 3.68 9.82
C VAL A 509 -16.67 3.97 8.80
N ARG A 510 -16.23 2.93 8.08
CA ARG A 510 -15.19 3.00 7.05
C ARG A 510 -15.81 2.80 5.68
N THR A 511 -15.87 3.85 4.87
CA THR A 511 -16.46 3.77 3.53
C THR A 511 -15.70 2.82 2.63
N ILE A 512 -16.42 2.14 1.75
CA ILE A 512 -15.89 1.25 0.72
C ILE A 512 -16.05 1.96 -0.62
N GLU A 513 -14.94 2.44 -1.18
CA GLU A 513 -14.93 2.94 -2.55
C GLU A 513 -14.54 1.76 -3.48
N VAL A 514 -15.38 1.50 -4.46
CA VAL A 514 -15.16 0.43 -5.45
C VAL A 514 -14.63 1.06 -6.72
N ASP A 515 -13.50 0.60 -7.25
CA ASP A 515 -12.95 1.11 -8.49
C ASP A 515 -13.51 0.39 -9.74
N GLN A 516 -13.10 0.84 -10.93
CA GLN A 516 -13.49 0.26 -12.23
C GLN A 516 -13.06 -1.18 -12.41
N TYR A 517 -12.09 -1.66 -11.64
CA TYR A 517 -11.61 -3.05 -11.62
C TYR A 517 -12.29 -3.89 -10.52
N CYS A 518 -13.29 -3.33 -9.84
CA CYS A 518 -14.00 -3.94 -8.70
C CYS A 518 -13.11 -4.19 -7.48
N ARG A 519 -11.96 -3.52 -7.36
CA ARG A 519 -11.17 -3.49 -6.13
C ARG A 519 -11.85 -2.60 -5.12
N ASN A 520 -11.74 -2.95 -3.85
CA ASN A 520 -12.34 -2.19 -2.77
C ASN A 520 -11.27 -1.42 -1.99
N HIS A 521 -11.44 -0.12 -1.92
CA HIS A 521 -10.62 0.79 -1.14
C HIS A 521 -11.37 1.07 0.16
N ILE A 522 -10.93 0.45 1.25
CA ILE A 522 -11.49 0.72 2.57
C ILE A 522 -10.83 1.98 3.09
N MET A 523 -11.62 3.02 3.31
CA MET A 523 -11.12 4.31 3.76
C MET A 523 -11.00 4.33 5.30
N PHE A 524 -10.21 5.23 5.86
CA PHE A 524 -10.24 5.52 7.29
C PHE A 524 -11.60 6.10 7.68
N ALA A 525 -11.97 5.95 8.96
CA ALA A 525 -13.23 6.49 9.48
C ALA A 525 -13.21 8.02 9.54
N SER A 526 -12.02 8.61 9.68
CA SER A 526 -11.80 10.06 9.69
C SER A 526 -10.95 10.48 8.50
N ASP A 527 -11.20 11.68 7.99
CA ASP A 527 -10.38 12.28 6.95
C ASP A 527 -9.15 12.96 7.57
N LEU A 528 -8.03 12.96 6.84
CA LEU A 528 -6.85 13.73 7.21
C LEU A 528 -7.18 15.24 7.16
N CYS A 529 -6.74 15.99 8.16
CA CYS A 529 -6.82 17.45 8.16
C CYS A 529 -5.67 18.06 8.96
N VAL A 530 -4.75 18.75 8.29
CA VAL A 530 -3.67 19.50 8.95
C VAL A 530 -3.91 21.01 8.95
N LEU A 531 -5.08 21.47 8.51
CA LEU A 531 -5.40 22.91 8.38
C LEU A 531 -5.08 23.74 9.67
N PRO A 532 -5.37 23.23 10.89
CA PRO A 532 -4.98 23.94 12.12
C PRO A 532 -3.48 24.11 12.32
N TYR A 533 -2.70 23.20 11.74
CA TYR A 533 -1.23 23.12 11.90
C TYR A 533 -0.49 23.47 10.61
N LEU A 534 -1.17 24.01 9.61
CA LEU A 534 -0.62 24.29 8.29
C LEU A 534 0.64 25.18 8.36
N ASN A 535 0.73 26.06 9.38
CA ASN A 535 1.91 26.86 9.63
C ASN A 535 3.18 25.99 9.76
N SER A 536 3.14 24.97 10.61
CA SER A 536 4.29 24.07 10.80
C SER A 536 4.67 23.33 9.51
N PHE A 537 3.68 22.95 8.70
CA PHE A 537 3.94 22.32 7.40
C PHE A 537 4.59 23.27 6.40
N LEU A 538 4.16 24.54 6.37
CA LEU A 538 4.76 25.57 5.49
C LEU A 538 6.21 25.88 5.86
N MET A 539 6.60 25.66 7.11
CA MET A 539 7.98 25.82 7.60
C MET A 539 8.92 24.68 7.22
N THR A 540 8.41 23.59 6.66
CA THR A 540 9.21 22.46 6.17
C THR A 540 9.77 22.72 4.77
N ASP A 541 10.66 21.84 4.28
CA ASP A 541 11.16 21.88 2.90
C ASP A 541 10.22 21.15 1.90
N VAL A 542 9.06 20.69 2.33
CA VAL A 542 8.00 20.21 1.45
C VAL A 542 7.57 21.33 0.50
N GLU A 543 7.55 21.04 -0.80
CA GLU A 543 7.19 22.04 -1.80
C GLU A 543 5.71 22.02 -2.17
N MET A 544 5.09 20.85 -2.14
CA MET A 544 3.71 20.67 -2.58
C MET A 544 2.85 20.03 -1.49
N PHE A 545 1.71 20.66 -1.23
CA PHE A 545 0.71 20.20 -0.27
C PHE A 545 -0.53 19.73 -1.01
N ARG A 546 -0.86 18.41 -0.89
CA ARG A 546 -1.94 17.81 -1.66
C ARG A 546 -3.19 17.58 -0.83
N ILE A 547 -4.33 17.93 -1.42
CA ILE A 547 -5.68 17.58 -0.96
C ILE A 547 -6.15 16.33 -1.74
N GLU A 548 -6.39 15.22 -1.05
CA GLU A 548 -6.98 13.99 -1.59
C GLU A 548 -8.51 14.12 -1.62
N ALA A 549 -9.03 14.77 -2.64
CA ALA A 549 -10.46 15.03 -2.82
C ALA A 549 -11.12 14.12 -3.86
N GLN A 550 -10.45 13.04 -4.28
CA GLN A 550 -10.94 12.13 -5.32
C GLN A 550 -12.34 11.56 -4.99
N TYR A 551 -12.65 11.37 -3.71
CA TYR A 551 -13.91 10.82 -3.24
C TYR A 551 -14.83 11.87 -2.59
N TYR A 552 -14.57 13.16 -2.80
CA TYR A 552 -15.40 14.25 -2.31
C TYR A 552 -16.47 14.66 -3.34
N GLU A 553 -17.58 15.18 -2.84
CA GLU A 553 -18.55 15.90 -3.65
C GLU A 553 -17.94 17.23 -4.12
N ASP A 554 -18.28 17.69 -5.32
CA ASP A 554 -17.63 18.84 -5.97
C ASP A 554 -17.68 20.13 -5.10
N ASP A 555 -18.78 20.37 -4.34
CA ASP A 555 -18.92 21.53 -3.45
C ASP A 555 -17.98 21.46 -2.22
N LEU A 556 -17.71 20.26 -1.73
CA LEU A 556 -16.74 20.06 -0.67
C LEU A 556 -15.30 20.31 -1.18
N VAL A 557 -14.99 19.88 -2.42
CA VAL A 557 -13.70 20.18 -3.07
C VAL A 557 -13.44 21.69 -3.06
N GLU A 558 -14.40 22.49 -3.56
CA GLU A 558 -14.29 23.95 -3.59
C GLU A 558 -14.09 24.55 -2.19
N THR A 559 -14.87 24.09 -1.22
CA THR A 559 -14.78 24.57 0.17
C THR A 559 -13.41 24.32 0.78
N VAL A 560 -12.89 23.09 0.67
CA VAL A 560 -11.62 22.70 1.26
C VAL A 560 -10.46 23.44 0.58
N VAL A 561 -10.44 23.46 -0.76
CA VAL A 561 -9.38 24.15 -1.51
C VAL A 561 -9.33 25.65 -1.18
N ASN A 562 -10.48 26.32 -1.13
CA ASN A 562 -10.55 27.73 -0.75
C ASN A 562 -10.00 27.99 0.67
N GLN A 563 -10.32 27.13 1.64
CA GLN A 563 -9.82 27.28 3.01
C GLN A 563 -8.30 27.10 3.08
N TYR A 564 -7.78 26.05 2.42
CA TYR A 564 -6.33 25.84 2.38
C TYR A 564 -5.61 26.97 1.65
N ARG A 565 -6.14 27.45 0.50
CA ARG A 565 -5.53 28.55 -0.26
C ARG A 565 -5.48 29.83 0.56
N LYS A 566 -6.60 30.28 1.12
CA LYS A 566 -6.65 31.47 1.98
C LYS A 566 -5.68 31.34 3.15
N ARG A 567 -5.64 30.18 3.79
CA ARG A 567 -4.75 29.95 4.94
C ARG A 567 -3.30 29.97 4.54
N MET A 568 -2.93 29.33 3.43
CA MET A 568 -1.56 29.37 2.89
C MET A 568 -1.14 30.81 2.58
N ASP A 569 -1.94 31.56 1.84
CA ASP A 569 -1.62 32.95 1.46
C ASP A 569 -1.39 33.82 2.71
N SER A 570 -2.30 33.75 3.69
CA SER A 570 -2.18 34.49 4.95
C SER A 570 -0.93 34.14 5.77
N LEU A 571 -0.59 32.83 5.82
CA LEU A 571 0.58 32.38 6.58
C LEU A 571 1.90 32.67 5.86
N MET A 572 1.90 32.71 4.53
CA MET A 572 3.09 33.04 3.74
C MET A 572 3.48 34.53 3.86
N GLU A 573 2.55 35.41 4.20
CA GLU A 573 2.86 36.82 4.49
C GLU A 573 3.67 36.96 5.81
N ASN A 574 3.41 36.07 6.79
CA ASN A 574 4.09 36.06 8.10
C ASN A 574 4.33 34.62 8.60
N PRO A 575 5.26 33.87 8.00
CA PRO A 575 5.40 32.43 8.23
C PRO A 575 5.89 32.06 9.64
N THR A 576 6.54 33.00 10.36
CA THR A 576 7.12 32.74 11.68
C THR A 576 6.14 32.89 12.84
N VAL A 577 4.96 33.41 12.60
CA VAL A 577 3.96 33.65 13.65
C VAL A 577 2.95 32.52 13.67
N PHE A 578 2.86 31.79 14.79
CA PHE A 578 1.77 30.84 15.00
C PHE A 578 0.45 31.63 14.98
N CYS A 579 -0.42 31.26 14.04
CA CYS A 579 -1.73 31.87 13.89
C CYS A 579 -2.78 30.77 14.07
N PRO A 580 -3.53 30.76 15.18
CA PRO A 580 -4.58 29.78 15.39
C PRO A 580 -5.62 29.81 14.27
N LEU A 581 -6.21 28.65 13.97
CA LEU A 581 -7.33 28.59 13.02
C LEU A 581 -8.58 29.20 13.69
N PRO A 582 -9.25 30.18 13.08
CA PRO A 582 -10.50 30.73 13.63
C PRO A 582 -11.56 29.63 13.84
N GLU A 583 -12.20 29.65 15.00
CA GLU A 583 -13.22 28.64 15.32
C GLU A 583 -14.37 28.62 14.31
N SER A 584 -14.73 29.77 13.74
CA SER A 584 -15.75 29.85 12.68
C SER A 584 -15.34 29.12 11.39
N GLU A 585 -14.06 29.17 11.02
CA GLU A 585 -13.54 28.45 9.85
C GLU A 585 -13.50 26.94 10.13
N TRP A 586 -13.09 26.56 11.35
CA TRP A 586 -13.11 25.16 11.78
C TRP A 586 -14.55 24.58 11.76
N ASN A 587 -15.51 25.28 12.37
CA ASN A 587 -16.90 24.81 12.44
C ASN A 587 -17.52 24.67 11.04
N ASN A 588 -17.23 25.62 10.13
CA ASN A 588 -17.69 25.51 8.73
C ASN A 588 -17.09 24.27 8.02
N LEU A 589 -15.83 23.94 8.29
CA LEU A 589 -15.22 22.74 7.71
C LEU A 589 -15.82 21.47 8.28
N VAL A 590 -15.96 21.38 9.61
CA VAL A 590 -16.54 20.21 10.30
C VAL A 590 -18.00 19.97 9.87
N GLU A 591 -18.80 21.03 9.74
CA GLU A 591 -20.21 20.93 9.32
C GLU A 591 -20.35 20.33 7.91
N LYS A 592 -19.42 20.66 7.01
CA LYS A 592 -19.43 20.17 5.62
C LYS A 592 -18.72 18.84 5.43
N SER A 593 -17.86 18.45 6.36
CA SER A 593 -17.10 17.19 6.27
C SER A 593 -17.99 16.01 6.65
N PRO A 594 -18.15 15.01 5.77
CA PRO A 594 -19.04 13.86 6.05
C PRO A 594 -18.48 12.91 7.10
N LYS A 595 -17.20 13.03 7.44
CA LYS A 595 -16.46 12.22 8.41
C LYS A 595 -15.79 13.11 9.46
N GLY A 596 -15.32 12.50 10.55
CA GLY A 596 -14.43 13.17 11.50
C GLY A 596 -13.13 13.62 10.82
N LEU A 597 -12.43 14.56 11.45
CA LEU A 597 -11.15 15.10 10.98
C LEU A 597 -10.03 14.71 11.93
N SER A 598 -8.91 14.21 11.43
CA SER A 598 -7.79 13.70 12.23
C SER A 598 -6.44 14.10 11.63
N LEU A 599 -5.37 13.95 12.42
CA LEU A 599 -3.98 14.09 11.92
C LEU A 599 -3.43 12.80 11.32
N CYS A 600 -4.20 11.71 11.33
CA CYS A 600 -3.73 10.40 10.88
C CYS A 600 -2.33 10.07 11.44
N ALA A 601 -1.41 9.64 10.58
CA ALA A 601 -0.06 9.26 10.98
C ALA A 601 0.83 10.43 11.43
N TYR A 602 0.54 11.67 11.05
CA TYR A 602 1.40 12.82 11.41
C TYR A 602 1.57 13.00 12.92
N SER A 603 0.58 12.62 13.72
CA SER A 603 0.66 12.64 15.19
C SER A 603 1.22 11.35 15.80
N GLN A 604 1.58 10.37 14.99
CA GLN A 604 2.10 9.06 15.42
C GLN A 604 3.62 8.99 15.28
N ASN A 605 4.25 8.07 16.00
CA ASN A 605 5.67 7.74 15.85
C ASN A 605 5.82 6.32 15.28
N VAL A 606 5.34 6.12 14.06
CA VAL A 606 5.32 4.80 13.41
C VAL A 606 6.73 4.23 13.19
N THR A 607 7.73 5.10 13.02
CA THR A 607 9.13 4.70 12.76
C THR A 607 9.95 4.40 14.01
N HIS A 608 9.45 4.69 15.19
CA HIS A 608 10.13 4.41 16.46
C HIS A 608 9.74 3.07 17.08
N SER A 609 9.47 2.05 16.24
CA SER A 609 9.26 0.72 16.78
C SER A 609 10.58 0.20 17.38
N ARG A 610 10.54 -0.15 18.66
CA ARG A 610 11.72 -0.61 19.42
C ARG A 610 12.39 -1.85 18.82
N SER A 611 11.66 -2.66 18.05
CA SER A 611 12.15 -3.94 17.55
C SER A 611 13.25 -3.81 16.49
N THR A 612 13.09 -2.90 15.53
CA THR A 612 14.07 -2.73 14.44
C THR A 612 15.33 -2.03 14.93
N LEU A 613 15.17 -0.94 15.71
CA LEU A 613 16.30 -0.22 16.33
C LEU A 613 17.07 -1.05 17.36
N GLU A 614 16.40 -1.93 18.13
CA GLU A 614 17.09 -2.81 19.10
C GLU A 614 17.88 -3.91 18.40
N VAL A 615 17.39 -4.46 17.29
CA VAL A 615 18.13 -5.45 16.49
C VAL A 615 19.35 -4.79 15.85
N MET A 616 19.20 -3.61 15.26
CA MET A 616 20.31 -2.87 14.64
C MET A 616 21.34 -2.38 15.67
N LYS A 617 20.91 -1.88 16.83
CA LYS A 617 21.84 -1.46 17.91
C LYS A 617 22.60 -2.61 18.52
N LYS A 618 22.03 -3.81 18.61
CA LYS A 618 22.74 -4.99 19.08
C LYS A 618 23.77 -5.48 18.06
N ALA A 619 23.50 -5.33 16.77
CA ALA A 619 24.46 -5.61 15.71
C ALA A 619 25.68 -4.67 15.74
N THR A 620 25.48 -3.38 16.05
CA THR A 620 26.55 -2.37 16.14
C THR A 620 27.33 -2.36 17.46
N GLN A 621 26.80 -2.94 18.54
CA GLN A 621 27.50 -3.03 19.84
C GLN A 621 28.32 -4.31 20.02
N ALA A 622 28.23 -5.26 19.12
CA ALA A 622 29.02 -6.50 19.14
C ALA A 622 30.36 -6.39 18.35
N ASN A 623 30.63 -5.26 17.75
CA ASN A 623 31.93 -4.85 17.19
C ASN A 623 32.55 -3.79 18.10
#